data_628674985571553e1b5491ba14b4273c
#
_entry.id   628674985571553e1b5491ba14b4273c
#
_cell.length_a   1.000
_cell.length_b   1.000
_cell.length_c   1.000
_cell.angle_alpha   90.00
_cell.angle_beta   90.00
_cell.angle_gamma   90.00
#
_symmetry.space_group_name_H-M   'P 1'
#
loop_
_entity.id
_entity.type
_entity.pdbx_description
1 polymer ?
#
loop_
_entity_poly.entity_id
_entity_poly.type
_entity_poly.pdbx_seq_one_letter_code
_entity_poly.pdbx_strand_id
1 'polypeptide(L)'
;TVSAFANTSGGWIVLGVKQNGKKFEISGVDNAEKLEQDFLGTLRSQKFNEPVDAKSMLYHIDGHRVLAFHIASSPHKPIYYNNPQNTFIRFGSGDQRATNGEITAMFHNQSFGIKSEQILLDSNLSMLNEDTIRDYRNYFKLYSPRPNLIGNDIADFCKRIGIADNEGHLNYGGLMCFGKEEWVRRYVPTFWMDLVEIPGRSVREARTRYTYRIPEQENLWEYFQIMIRRLRLIVDTPFMMNDEGFNVEDRSQFKILREALVNMLSHFDPFSTIHSCIHIYTDRVEFFNAGGYPVPISQLGNHLYSNPRNPIIAKIFRLVNLSETIGYGFDMMNEWKEITGNDVTFESDICTSTVTFWLDSDKASDRATNRESNYVSNYVSNHVSNYVTENTQKILDYCLTPKTRREILTFLGLTFQTKNY
;
A
#
# COMPACT_ATOMS: atom_id res chain seq x y z
N THR A 1 10.18 28.16 9.22
CA THR A 1 10.70 27.92 7.87
C THR A 1 11.69 26.75 7.84
N VAL A 2 12.72 26.72 8.71
CA VAL A 2 13.70 25.60 8.71
C VAL A 2 13.01 24.24 8.86
N SER A 3 12.15 24.08 9.87
CA SER A 3 11.37 22.83 10.06
C SER A 3 10.55 22.50 8.80
N ALA A 4 9.92 23.48 8.18
CA ALA A 4 9.12 23.28 6.98
C ALA A 4 9.95 22.76 5.79
N PHE A 5 11.12 23.33 5.57
CA PHE A 5 12.02 22.85 4.51
C PHE A 5 12.59 21.48 4.82
N ALA A 6 13.05 21.24 6.04
CA ALA A 6 13.59 19.95 6.45
C ALA A 6 12.54 18.82 6.34
N ASN A 7 11.26 19.11 6.61
CA ASN A 7 10.17 18.14 6.52
C ASN A 7 9.62 17.93 5.09
N THR A 8 9.99 18.78 4.13
CA THR A 8 9.51 18.67 2.74
C THR A 8 10.68 18.41 1.77
N SER A 9 10.81 19.22 0.76
CA SER A 9 11.78 19.06 -0.33
C SER A 9 13.08 19.86 -0.13
N GLY A 10 13.27 20.45 1.05
CA GLY A 10 14.33 21.42 1.29
C GLY A 10 13.94 22.80 0.76
N GLY A 11 14.89 23.75 0.82
CA GLY A 11 14.67 25.09 0.31
C GLY A 11 15.76 26.10 0.67
N TRP A 12 15.59 27.29 0.14
CA TRP A 12 16.53 28.39 0.35
C TRP A 12 15.98 29.44 1.29
N ILE A 13 16.79 29.89 2.22
CA ILE A 13 16.56 31.05 3.08
C ILE A 13 17.57 32.12 2.67
N VAL A 14 17.11 33.25 2.21
CA VAL A 14 17.94 34.36 1.74
C VAL A 14 17.79 35.53 2.68
N LEU A 15 18.91 36.00 3.23
CA LEU A 15 19.01 37.16 4.11
C LEU A 15 19.71 38.30 3.39
N GLY A 16 19.26 39.55 3.62
CA GLY A 16 19.79 40.72 2.92
C GLY A 16 18.97 41.10 1.69
N VAL A 17 17.75 40.56 1.55
CA VAL A 17 16.80 40.97 0.53
C VAL A 17 15.50 41.42 1.23
N LYS A 18 15.05 42.61 0.95
CA LYS A 18 13.82 43.21 1.51
C LYS A 18 12.73 43.19 0.46
N GLN A 19 11.55 42.75 0.86
CA GLN A 19 10.37 42.87 0.00
C GLN A 19 9.66 44.17 0.24
N ASN A 20 9.45 44.94 -0.83
CA ASN A 20 8.71 46.18 -0.85
C ASN A 20 7.54 46.07 -1.86
N GLY A 21 6.36 45.72 -1.34
CA GLY A 21 5.20 45.39 -2.17
C GLY A 21 5.44 44.13 -3.02
N LYS A 22 5.46 44.29 -4.36
CA LYS A 22 5.76 43.23 -5.33
C LYS A 22 7.22 43.19 -5.78
N LYS A 23 8.04 44.13 -5.32
CA LYS A 23 9.47 44.22 -5.71
C LYS A 23 10.36 43.73 -4.60
N PHE A 24 11.50 43.17 -4.98
CA PHE A 24 12.56 42.79 -4.07
C PHE A 24 13.73 43.74 -4.25
N GLU A 25 14.28 44.22 -3.15
CA GLU A 25 15.42 45.15 -3.10
C GLU A 25 16.54 44.54 -2.29
N ILE A 26 17.79 44.65 -2.77
CA ILE A 26 18.95 44.17 -2.05
C ILE A 26 19.29 45.18 -0.96
N SER A 27 19.12 44.77 0.31
CA SER A 27 19.42 45.59 1.48
C SER A 27 20.76 45.23 2.13
N GLY A 28 21.28 44.03 1.81
CA GLY A 28 22.45 43.48 2.45
C GLY A 28 22.25 43.03 3.90
N VAL A 29 23.30 42.45 4.48
CA VAL A 29 23.43 42.08 5.91
C VAL A 29 24.70 42.75 6.47
N ASP A 30 24.62 43.30 7.70
CA ASP A 30 25.73 44.06 8.30
C ASP A 30 26.86 43.13 8.76
N ASN A 31 26.57 42.06 9.46
CA ASN A 31 27.57 41.12 9.96
C ASN A 31 27.25 39.70 9.50
N ALA A 32 27.63 39.38 8.26
CA ALA A 32 27.31 38.10 7.65
C ALA A 32 27.94 36.93 8.41
N GLU A 33 29.16 37.05 8.87
CA GLU A 33 29.92 36.00 9.56
C GLU A 33 29.28 35.62 10.90
N LYS A 34 28.87 36.63 11.69
CA LYS A 34 28.19 36.36 12.95
C LYS A 34 26.81 35.77 12.72
N LEU A 35 26.07 36.25 11.74
CA LEU A 35 24.73 35.79 11.38
C LEU A 35 24.76 34.34 10.90
N GLU A 36 25.78 33.99 10.10
CA GLU A 36 26.04 32.62 9.68
C GLU A 36 26.32 31.69 10.86
N GLN A 37 27.26 32.11 11.75
CA GLN A 37 27.61 31.34 12.94
C GLN A 37 26.42 31.11 13.86
N ASP A 38 25.65 32.16 14.15
CA ASP A 38 24.47 32.10 15.03
C ASP A 38 23.38 31.22 14.42
N PHE A 39 23.16 31.32 13.10
CA PHE A 39 22.17 30.50 12.39
C PHE A 39 22.57 29.02 12.38
N LEU A 40 23.78 28.67 11.92
CA LEU A 40 24.27 27.30 11.88
C LEU A 40 24.38 26.69 13.29
N GLY A 41 24.80 27.49 14.29
CA GLY A 41 24.82 27.08 15.69
C GLY A 41 23.43 26.75 16.22
N THR A 42 22.41 27.54 15.82
CA THR A 42 21.02 27.27 16.19
C THR A 42 20.50 25.96 15.57
N LEU A 43 20.82 25.66 14.31
CA LEU A 43 20.41 24.46 13.62
C LEU A 43 20.97 23.17 14.26
N ARG A 44 22.12 23.26 14.93
CA ARG A 44 22.76 22.15 15.63
C ARG A 44 22.58 22.19 17.15
N SER A 45 21.79 23.14 17.65
CA SER A 45 21.48 23.23 19.07
C SER A 45 20.35 22.28 19.47
N GLN A 46 20.13 22.13 20.77
CA GLN A 46 19.01 21.36 21.33
C GLN A 46 17.62 21.97 21.08
N LYS A 47 17.53 23.09 20.36
CA LYS A 47 16.25 23.70 19.96
C LYS A 47 15.53 22.91 18.90
N PHE A 48 16.28 22.18 18.05
CA PHE A 48 15.73 21.17 17.15
C PHE A 48 15.93 19.79 17.75
N ASN A 49 14.99 18.88 17.51
CA ASN A 49 15.08 17.48 17.98
C ASN A 49 16.25 16.71 17.37
N GLU A 50 16.69 17.12 16.18
CA GLU A 50 17.86 16.59 15.50
C GLU A 50 18.64 17.73 14.81
N PRO A 51 19.96 17.61 14.63
CA PRO A 51 20.73 18.56 13.84
C PRO A 51 20.20 18.70 12.42
N VAL A 52 20.00 19.93 11.97
CA VAL A 52 19.53 20.22 10.62
C VAL A 52 20.73 20.57 9.71
N ASP A 53 20.87 19.85 8.61
CA ASP A 53 21.91 20.15 7.63
C ASP A 53 21.55 21.37 6.80
N ALA A 54 22.50 22.31 6.77
CA ALA A 54 22.42 23.52 5.96
C ALA A 54 23.75 23.86 5.31
N LYS A 55 23.70 24.36 4.09
CA LYS A 55 24.86 24.94 3.39
C LYS A 55 24.68 26.44 3.28
N SER A 56 25.67 27.21 3.73
CA SER A 56 25.69 28.65 3.61
C SER A 56 26.46 29.10 2.37
N MET A 57 26.03 30.22 1.77
CA MET A 57 26.69 30.88 0.65
C MET A 57 26.59 32.39 0.84
N LEU A 58 27.73 33.07 0.75
CA LEU A 58 27.79 34.52 0.81
C LEU A 58 27.99 35.08 -0.60
N TYR A 59 27.08 35.96 -1.01
CA TYR A 59 27.12 36.63 -2.28
C TYR A 59 27.39 38.13 -2.09
N HIS A 60 28.12 38.74 -3.03
CA HIS A 60 28.34 40.18 -3.13
C HIS A 60 27.59 40.69 -4.37
N ILE A 61 26.52 41.46 -4.17
CA ILE A 61 25.66 41.93 -5.24
C ILE A 61 25.47 43.47 -5.05
N ASP A 62 25.85 44.24 -6.02
CA ASP A 62 25.76 45.71 -6.02
C ASP A 62 26.36 46.35 -4.74
N GLY A 63 27.51 45.85 -4.27
CA GLY A 63 28.17 46.32 -3.07
C GLY A 63 27.56 45.85 -1.75
N HIS A 64 26.46 45.10 -1.78
CA HIS A 64 25.80 44.52 -0.61
C HIS A 64 26.15 43.06 -0.42
N ARG A 65 26.21 42.61 0.84
CA ARG A 65 26.38 41.19 1.20
C ARG A 65 25.04 40.54 1.36
N VAL A 66 24.78 39.47 0.61
CA VAL A 66 23.57 38.65 0.69
C VAL A 66 23.96 37.23 1.16
N LEU A 67 23.39 36.78 2.25
CA LEU A 67 23.68 35.46 2.82
C LEU A 67 22.53 34.51 2.53
N ALA A 68 22.82 33.39 1.87
CA ALA A 68 21.84 32.36 1.53
C ALA A 68 22.15 31.05 2.24
N PHE A 69 21.12 30.37 2.74
CA PHE A 69 21.21 29.05 3.34
C PHE A 69 20.35 28.08 2.56
N HIS A 70 20.94 27.00 2.11
CA HIS A 70 20.20 25.86 1.58
C HIS A 70 19.93 24.89 2.72
N ILE A 71 18.66 24.69 3.07
CA ILE A 71 18.23 23.68 4.04
C ILE A 71 17.89 22.40 3.26
N ALA A 72 18.58 21.31 3.56
CA ALA A 72 18.28 20.03 2.95
C ALA A 72 17.00 19.39 3.54
N SER A 73 16.33 18.57 2.75
CA SER A 73 15.28 17.67 3.29
C SER A 73 15.92 16.67 4.23
N SER A 74 15.36 16.52 5.43
CA SER A 74 15.86 15.52 6.39
C SER A 74 15.38 14.11 6.02
N PRO A 75 16.25 13.09 6.12
CA PRO A 75 15.83 11.69 6.05
C PRO A 75 15.06 11.25 7.31
N HIS A 76 15.26 11.92 8.45
CA HIS A 76 14.65 11.60 9.75
C HIS A 76 13.60 12.64 10.11
N LYS A 77 12.38 12.47 9.60
CA LYS A 77 11.23 13.34 9.89
C LYS A 77 10.43 12.75 11.06
N PRO A 78 9.77 13.59 11.88
CA PRO A 78 9.65 15.05 11.78
C PRO A 78 10.86 15.79 12.36
N ILE A 79 11.23 16.91 11.74
CA ILE A 79 12.10 17.93 12.33
C ILE A 79 11.21 19.01 12.96
N TYR A 80 11.32 19.20 14.27
CA TYR A 80 10.51 20.18 14.98
C TYR A 80 11.35 21.05 15.92
N TYR A 81 10.81 22.20 16.28
CA TYR A 81 11.44 23.18 17.16
C TYR A 81 10.84 23.08 18.57
N ASN A 82 11.63 22.73 19.54
CA ASN A 82 11.32 22.54 20.96
C ASN A 82 10.34 21.39 21.27
N ASN A 83 9.23 21.27 20.57
CA ASN A 83 8.24 20.21 20.79
C ASN A 83 7.58 19.76 19.48
N PRO A 84 7.02 18.54 19.43
CA PRO A 84 6.44 17.99 18.20
C PRO A 84 5.33 18.84 17.55
N GLN A 85 4.54 19.61 18.34
CA GLN A 85 3.52 20.49 17.78
C GLN A 85 4.11 21.66 16.97
N ASN A 86 5.41 21.96 17.14
CA ASN A 86 6.13 22.94 16.32
C ASN A 86 6.79 22.30 15.10
N THR A 87 6.14 21.29 14.53
CA THR A 87 6.45 20.73 13.23
C THR A 87 5.76 21.54 12.15
N PHE A 88 6.52 21.98 11.16
CA PHE A 88 6.01 22.72 10.01
C PHE A 88 6.33 21.97 8.72
N ILE A 89 5.46 22.14 7.75
CA ILE A 89 5.60 21.62 6.39
C ILE A 89 5.45 22.77 5.38
N ARG A 90 6.08 22.63 4.22
CA ARG A 90 5.94 23.58 3.12
C ARG A 90 4.81 23.14 2.21
N PHE A 91 3.75 23.95 2.14
CA PHE A 91 2.64 23.72 1.24
C PHE A 91 2.49 24.92 0.30
N GLY A 92 2.74 24.69 -1.00
CA GLY A 92 2.83 25.78 -1.97
C GLY A 92 3.91 26.79 -1.58
N SER A 93 3.54 28.06 -1.45
CA SER A 93 4.46 29.16 -1.10
C SER A 93 4.55 29.44 0.40
N GLY A 94 3.78 28.73 1.24
CA GLY A 94 3.66 29.01 2.68
C GLY A 94 4.16 27.88 3.58
N ASP A 95 4.68 28.26 4.77
CA ASP A 95 4.96 27.35 5.84
C ASP A 95 3.69 27.13 6.67
N GLN A 96 3.24 25.90 6.78
CA GLN A 96 2.05 25.53 7.53
C GLN A 96 2.41 24.62 8.69
N ARG A 97 1.67 24.73 9.78
CA ARG A 97 1.84 23.81 10.90
C ARG A 97 1.30 22.46 10.52
N ALA A 98 2.09 21.41 10.74
CA ALA A 98 1.66 20.04 10.51
C ALA A 98 0.51 19.67 11.45
N THR A 99 -0.45 18.92 10.93
CA THR A 99 -1.52 18.31 11.72
C THR A 99 -0.98 17.18 12.60
N ASN A 100 -1.70 16.80 13.63
CA ASN A 100 -1.30 15.67 14.47
C ASN A 100 -1.18 14.36 13.67
N GLY A 101 -2.04 14.16 12.66
CA GLY A 101 -1.96 12.99 11.76
C GLY A 101 -0.66 12.96 10.96
N GLU A 102 -0.26 14.10 10.37
CA GLU A 102 1.00 14.23 9.62
C GLU A 102 2.22 14.02 10.53
N ILE A 103 2.20 14.57 11.75
CA ILE A 103 3.27 14.35 12.75
C ILE A 103 3.39 12.86 13.09
N THR A 104 2.28 12.20 13.36
CA THR A 104 2.23 10.77 13.67
C THR A 104 2.75 9.95 12.48
N ALA A 105 2.32 10.26 11.25
CA ALA A 105 2.80 9.59 10.04
C ALA A 105 4.31 9.77 9.84
N MET A 106 4.85 10.96 10.12
CA MET A 106 6.31 11.19 10.06
C MET A 106 7.07 10.34 11.09
N PHE A 107 6.56 10.18 12.32
CA PHE A 107 7.15 9.28 13.32
C PHE A 107 7.09 7.82 12.89
N HIS A 108 5.98 7.36 12.32
CA HIS A 108 5.87 6.00 11.77
C HIS A 108 6.89 5.78 10.63
N ASN A 109 7.12 6.81 9.82
CA ASN A 109 8.10 6.75 8.74
C ASN A 109 9.56 6.60 9.22
N GLN A 110 9.89 6.89 10.48
CA GLN A 110 11.22 6.60 11.02
C GLN A 110 11.51 5.10 11.10
N SER A 111 10.48 4.25 11.20
CA SER A 111 10.60 2.79 11.17
C SER A 111 10.41 2.19 9.77
N PHE A 112 10.38 3.05 8.72
CA PHE A 112 10.27 2.63 7.34
C PHE A 112 11.45 1.71 6.94
N GLY A 113 11.13 0.57 6.37
CA GLY A 113 12.12 -0.41 5.95
C GLY A 113 12.69 -1.29 7.06
N ILE A 114 12.31 -1.09 8.33
CA ILE A 114 12.89 -1.81 9.47
C ILE A 114 11.84 -2.60 10.24
N LYS A 115 10.65 -2.02 10.43
CA LYS A 115 9.66 -2.54 11.38
C LYS A 115 9.24 -3.98 11.11
N SER A 116 9.05 -4.37 9.84
CA SER A 116 8.65 -5.73 9.51
C SER A 116 9.71 -6.78 9.82
N GLU A 117 11.00 -6.40 9.95
CA GLU A 117 12.10 -7.29 10.30
C GLU A 117 12.27 -7.48 11.81
N GLN A 118 11.68 -6.59 12.60
CA GLN A 118 11.82 -6.63 14.05
C GLN A 118 11.23 -7.92 14.63
N ILE A 119 12.03 -8.67 15.39
CA ILE A 119 11.63 -9.90 16.09
C ILE A 119 10.71 -9.58 17.27
N LEU A 120 9.69 -10.39 17.43
CA LEU A 120 8.73 -10.38 18.53
C LEU A 120 9.13 -11.46 19.54
N LEU A 121 9.90 -11.06 20.56
CA LEU A 121 10.49 -12.00 21.53
C LEU A 121 9.45 -12.86 22.29
N ASP A 122 8.23 -12.34 22.45
CA ASP A 122 7.13 -13.07 23.10
C ASP A 122 6.31 -13.94 22.12
N SER A 123 6.77 -14.07 20.86
CA SER A 123 6.09 -14.84 19.83
C SER A 123 6.67 -16.25 19.67
N ASN A 124 5.90 -17.10 19.01
CA ASN A 124 6.34 -18.43 18.60
C ASN A 124 5.53 -18.93 17.38
N LEU A 125 5.93 -20.02 16.78
CA LEU A 125 5.32 -20.56 15.56
C LEU A 125 3.85 -21.00 15.72
N SER A 126 3.34 -21.25 16.94
CA SER A 126 1.93 -21.59 17.14
C SER A 126 0.96 -20.44 16.89
N MET A 127 1.50 -19.20 16.83
CA MET A 127 0.76 -17.99 16.45
C MET A 127 0.47 -17.92 14.95
N LEU A 128 1.13 -18.74 14.13
CA LEU A 128 0.83 -18.85 12.69
C LEU A 128 -0.46 -19.64 12.47
N ASN A 129 -1.21 -19.24 11.45
CA ASN A 129 -2.29 -20.04 10.91
C ASN A 129 -1.68 -21.18 10.06
N GLU A 130 -1.90 -22.42 10.51
CA GLU A 130 -1.28 -23.60 9.91
C GLU A 130 -1.72 -23.82 8.46
N ASP A 131 -2.97 -23.54 8.13
CA ASP A 131 -3.49 -23.72 6.79
C ASP A 131 -2.92 -22.67 5.85
N THR A 132 -2.82 -21.42 6.30
CA THR A 132 -2.24 -20.33 5.53
C THR A 132 -0.76 -20.56 5.22
N ILE A 133 0.04 -20.93 6.22
CA ILE A 133 1.48 -21.17 5.98
C ILE A 133 1.72 -22.44 5.15
N ARG A 134 0.86 -23.45 5.27
CA ARG A 134 0.90 -24.66 4.45
C ARG A 134 0.53 -24.37 3.00
N ASP A 135 -0.49 -23.54 2.77
CA ASP A 135 -0.89 -23.07 1.45
C ASP A 135 0.24 -22.30 0.77
N TYR A 136 0.83 -21.32 1.47
CA TYR A 136 1.99 -20.58 0.97
C TYR A 136 3.18 -21.49 0.66
N ARG A 137 3.48 -22.48 1.53
CA ARG A 137 4.57 -23.44 1.29
C ARG A 137 4.31 -24.33 0.06
N ASN A 138 3.05 -24.69 -0.22
CA ASN A 138 2.68 -25.40 -1.44
C ASN A 138 2.83 -24.51 -2.68
N TYR A 139 2.41 -23.25 -2.59
CA TYR A 139 2.62 -22.26 -3.63
C TYR A 139 4.11 -22.03 -3.90
N PHE A 140 4.90 -21.94 -2.83
CA PHE A 140 6.37 -21.84 -2.89
C PHE A 140 7.01 -23.01 -3.65
N LYS A 141 6.57 -24.24 -3.43
CA LYS A 141 7.08 -25.44 -4.16
C LYS A 141 6.89 -25.33 -5.66
N LEU A 142 5.79 -24.72 -6.09
CA LEU A 142 5.43 -24.62 -7.52
C LEU A 142 6.12 -23.47 -8.23
N TYR A 143 6.29 -22.33 -7.55
CA TYR A 143 6.64 -21.08 -8.20
C TYR A 143 7.96 -20.46 -7.75
N SER A 144 8.59 -20.95 -6.67
CA SER A 144 9.83 -20.37 -6.19
C SER A 144 11.04 -20.74 -7.06
N PRO A 145 11.88 -19.76 -7.42
CA PRO A 145 13.16 -20.01 -8.06
C PRO A 145 14.22 -20.56 -7.08
N ARG A 146 13.89 -20.71 -5.79
CA ARG A 146 14.80 -21.11 -4.71
C ARG A 146 14.28 -22.35 -3.96
N PRO A 147 14.19 -23.51 -4.60
CA PRO A 147 13.61 -24.73 -4.00
C PRO A 147 14.36 -25.21 -2.75
N ASN A 148 15.65 -24.84 -2.59
CA ASN A 148 16.46 -25.15 -1.43
C ASN A 148 15.96 -24.50 -0.12
N LEU A 149 15.11 -23.48 -0.19
CA LEU A 149 14.53 -22.83 0.99
C LEU A 149 13.30 -23.55 1.54
N ILE A 150 12.77 -24.58 0.87
CA ILE A 150 11.55 -25.27 1.27
C ILE A 150 11.65 -25.95 2.65
N GLY A 151 12.87 -26.30 3.06
CA GLY A 151 13.13 -26.93 4.36
C GLY A 151 12.51 -28.32 4.54
N ASN A 152 12.74 -28.93 5.68
CA ASN A 152 12.21 -30.25 6.00
C ASN A 152 10.77 -30.19 6.52
N ASP A 153 10.50 -29.25 7.40
CA ASP A 153 9.21 -29.01 8.03
C ASP A 153 8.81 -27.53 7.99
N ILE A 154 7.70 -27.16 8.62
CA ILE A 154 7.21 -25.78 8.67
C ILE A 154 8.16 -24.88 9.46
N ALA A 155 8.75 -25.37 10.56
CA ALA A 155 9.64 -24.57 11.39
C ALA A 155 10.94 -24.23 10.64
N ASP A 156 11.56 -25.21 9.97
CA ASP A 156 12.74 -25.01 9.14
C ASP A 156 12.42 -24.08 7.94
N PHE A 157 11.24 -24.25 7.32
CA PHE A 157 10.78 -23.38 6.25
C PHE A 157 10.67 -21.92 6.70
N CYS A 158 10.01 -21.63 7.84
CA CYS A 158 9.85 -20.29 8.38
C CYS A 158 11.19 -19.60 8.66
N LYS A 159 12.16 -20.34 9.20
CA LYS A 159 13.53 -19.85 9.41
C LYS A 159 14.24 -19.52 8.10
N ARG A 160 14.17 -20.42 7.11
CA ARG A 160 14.84 -20.25 5.82
C ARG A 160 14.28 -19.10 5.00
N ILE A 161 12.97 -18.87 5.01
CA ILE A 161 12.37 -17.71 4.36
C ILE A 161 12.54 -16.42 5.17
N GLY A 162 12.98 -16.50 6.42
CA GLY A 162 13.35 -15.36 7.27
C GLY A 162 12.17 -14.69 7.95
N ILE A 163 11.11 -15.43 8.27
CA ILE A 163 9.97 -14.94 9.08
C ILE A 163 10.08 -15.34 10.55
N ALA A 164 11.02 -16.22 10.89
CA ALA A 164 11.34 -16.61 12.24
C ALA A 164 12.86 -16.65 12.46
N ASP A 165 13.28 -16.39 13.70
CA ASP A 165 14.67 -16.58 14.13
C ASP A 165 14.99 -18.06 14.46
N ASN A 166 16.18 -18.31 14.99
CA ASN A 166 16.63 -19.67 15.32
C ASN A 166 15.88 -20.28 16.50
N GLU A 167 15.36 -19.47 17.40
CA GLU A 167 14.56 -19.85 18.55
C GLU A 167 13.09 -20.09 18.19
N GLY A 168 12.66 -19.62 17.01
CA GLY A 168 11.28 -19.74 16.51
C GLY A 168 10.42 -18.52 16.82
N HIS A 169 11.03 -17.41 17.26
CA HIS A 169 10.32 -16.14 17.42
C HIS A 169 10.04 -15.53 16.04
N LEU A 170 8.83 -15.04 15.85
CA LEU A 170 8.40 -14.42 14.59
C LEU A 170 8.84 -12.96 14.51
N ASN A 171 9.06 -12.48 13.30
CA ASN A 171 9.10 -11.04 13.06
C ASN A 171 7.70 -10.49 12.71
N TYR A 172 7.55 -9.14 12.77
CA TYR A 172 6.28 -8.49 12.43
C TYR A 172 5.77 -8.87 11.04
N GLY A 173 6.66 -8.92 10.04
CA GLY A 173 6.30 -9.28 8.67
C GLY A 173 5.76 -10.69 8.54
N GLY A 174 6.40 -11.67 9.19
CA GLY A 174 5.96 -13.06 9.23
C GLY A 174 4.61 -13.23 9.92
N LEU A 175 4.43 -12.54 11.07
CA LEU A 175 3.16 -12.55 11.79
C LEU A 175 2.05 -11.92 10.94
N MET A 176 2.28 -10.77 10.31
CA MET A 176 1.27 -10.13 9.43
C MET A 176 0.93 -10.99 8.21
N CYS A 177 1.91 -11.71 7.64
CA CYS A 177 1.68 -12.53 6.45
C CYS A 177 0.89 -13.82 6.74
N PHE A 178 1.11 -14.45 7.89
CA PHE A 178 0.65 -15.80 8.14
C PHE A 178 0.06 -16.03 9.54
N GLY A 179 -0.05 -15.00 10.35
CA GLY A 179 -0.56 -15.13 11.72
C GLY A 179 -2.05 -15.38 11.79
N LYS A 180 -2.51 -15.98 12.89
CA LYS A 180 -3.91 -16.02 13.29
C LYS A 180 -4.39 -14.61 13.66
N GLU A 181 -5.65 -14.30 13.38
CA GLU A 181 -6.25 -12.98 13.59
C GLU A 181 -5.97 -12.42 15.00
N GLU A 182 -6.17 -13.22 16.05
CA GLU A 182 -5.99 -12.80 17.44
C GLU A 182 -4.59 -12.28 17.74
N TRP A 183 -3.55 -12.89 17.13
CA TRP A 183 -2.16 -12.51 17.31
C TRP A 183 -1.77 -11.35 16.41
N VAL A 184 -2.22 -11.35 15.16
CA VAL A 184 -2.01 -10.22 14.25
C VAL A 184 -2.57 -8.95 14.88
N ARG A 185 -3.83 -8.96 15.34
CA ARG A 185 -4.48 -7.80 15.95
C ARG A 185 -3.88 -7.41 17.31
N ARG A 186 -3.30 -8.35 18.04
CA ARG A 186 -2.61 -8.04 19.31
C ARG A 186 -1.36 -7.18 19.09
N TYR A 187 -0.57 -7.45 18.05
CA TYR A 187 0.67 -6.73 17.75
C TYR A 187 0.47 -5.58 16.76
N VAL A 188 -0.57 -5.64 15.94
CA VAL A 188 -0.96 -4.65 14.94
C VAL A 188 -2.47 -4.40 15.04
N PRO A 189 -2.93 -3.64 16.06
CA PRO A 189 -4.37 -3.44 16.32
C PRO A 189 -5.14 -2.79 15.15
N THR A 190 -4.46 -2.04 14.30
CA THR A 190 -4.99 -1.36 13.12
C THR A 190 -4.95 -2.22 11.86
N PHE A 191 -4.58 -3.50 11.98
CA PHE A 191 -4.49 -4.41 10.84
C PHE A 191 -5.86 -4.63 10.21
N TRP A 192 -6.06 -4.01 9.07
CA TRP A 192 -7.25 -4.15 8.24
C TRP A 192 -6.97 -3.70 6.81
N MET A 193 -7.50 -4.44 5.86
CA MET A 193 -7.54 -4.05 4.44
C MET A 193 -8.93 -4.30 3.88
N ASP A 194 -9.29 -3.55 2.84
CA ASP A 194 -10.60 -3.68 2.19
C ASP A 194 -10.47 -3.74 0.67
N LEU A 195 -11.45 -4.33 0.03
CA LEU A 195 -11.71 -4.22 -1.39
C LEU A 195 -13.21 -4.08 -1.58
N VAL A 196 -13.63 -3.01 -2.25
CA VAL A 196 -15.03 -2.66 -2.45
C VAL A 196 -15.29 -2.40 -3.93
N GLU A 197 -16.30 -3.05 -4.49
CA GLU A 197 -16.80 -2.78 -5.83
C GLU A 197 -18.00 -1.85 -5.80
N ILE A 198 -17.87 -0.72 -6.47
CA ILE A 198 -18.86 0.36 -6.49
C ILE A 198 -19.47 0.41 -7.90
N PRO A 199 -20.78 0.17 -8.05
CA PRO A 199 -21.44 0.15 -9.37
C PRO A 199 -21.77 1.56 -9.86
N GLY A 200 -20.75 2.40 -10.03
CA GLY A 200 -20.81 3.79 -10.47
C GLY A 200 -19.44 4.40 -10.57
N ARG A 201 -19.36 5.63 -11.06
CA ARG A 201 -18.12 6.42 -11.10
C ARG A 201 -17.77 7.06 -9.75
N SER A 202 -18.75 7.09 -8.84
CA SER A 202 -18.59 7.54 -7.47
C SER A 202 -19.58 6.85 -6.56
N VAL A 203 -19.31 6.86 -5.24
CA VAL A 203 -20.25 6.35 -4.22
C VAL A 203 -21.59 7.10 -4.25
N ARG A 204 -21.60 8.37 -4.72
CA ARG A 204 -22.84 9.18 -4.80
C ARG A 204 -23.72 8.81 -5.99
N GLU A 205 -23.11 8.38 -7.11
CA GLU A 205 -23.83 7.96 -8.33
C GLU A 205 -24.33 6.53 -8.24
N ALA A 206 -23.72 5.71 -7.41
CA ALA A 206 -24.10 4.33 -7.24
C ALA A 206 -25.47 4.19 -6.60
N ARG A 207 -26.40 3.45 -7.24
CA ARG A 207 -27.72 3.14 -6.67
C ARG A 207 -27.62 2.32 -5.39
N THR A 208 -26.65 1.43 -5.32
CA THR A 208 -26.23 0.66 -4.14
C THR A 208 -24.84 1.07 -3.74
N ARG A 209 -24.54 1.08 -2.44
CA ARG A 209 -23.22 1.50 -1.95
C ARG A 209 -22.09 0.66 -2.52
N TYR A 210 -22.31 -0.63 -2.70
CA TYR A 210 -21.36 -1.57 -3.28
C TYR A 210 -22.10 -2.81 -3.79
N THR A 211 -21.55 -3.47 -4.79
CA THR A 211 -22.01 -4.78 -5.28
C THR A 211 -21.22 -5.93 -4.64
N TYR A 212 -19.99 -5.65 -4.22
CA TYR A 212 -19.14 -6.61 -3.53
C TYR A 212 -18.21 -5.90 -2.53
N ARG A 213 -17.99 -6.55 -1.41
CA ARG A 213 -16.96 -6.17 -0.43
C ARG A 213 -16.35 -7.45 0.13
N ILE A 214 -15.02 -7.51 0.24
CA ILE A 214 -14.34 -8.68 0.82
C ILE A 214 -14.68 -8.81 2.31
N PRO A 215 -14.83 -10.05 2.83
CA PRO A 215 -14.85 -10.28 4.27
C PRO A 215 -13.49 -10.02 4.89
N GLU A 216 -13.44 -9.74 6.19
CA GLU A 216 -12.20 -9.67 6.94
C GLU A 216 -11.40 -10.95 6.81
N GLN A 217 -10.07 -10.81 6.74
CA GLN A 217 -9.13 -11.91 6.66
C GLN A 217 -8.19 -11.89 7.85
N GLU A 218 -7.65 -13.03 8.22
CA GLU A 218 -6.75 -13.15 9.38
C GLU A 218 -5.38 -12.50 9.13
N ASN A 219 -4.88 -12.57 7.89
CA ASN A 219 -3.52 -12.18 7.54
C ASN A 219 -3.37 -11.71 6.08
N LEU A 220 -2.18 -11.20 5.72
CA LEU A 220 -1.92 -10.63 4.41
C LEU A 220 -1.97 -11.65 3.27
N TRP A 221 -1.60 -12.90 3.51
CA TRP A 221 -1.65 -13.92 2.47
C TRP A 221 -3.09 -14.23 2.06
N GLU A 222 -4.00 -14.29 3.01
CA GLU A 222 -5.42 -14.46 2.74
C GLU A 222 -6.02 -13.24 2.04
N TYR A 223 -5.69 -12.01 2.49
CA TYR A 223 -6.06 -10.79 1.78
C TYR A 223 -5.57 -10.80 0.34
N PHE A 224 -4.29 -11.15 0.12
CA PHE A 224 -3.74 -11.26 -1.23
C PHE A 224 -4.55 -12.24 -2.09
N GLN A 225 -4.82 -13.44 -1.58
CA GLN A 225 -5.52 -14.50 -2.31
C GLN A 225 -6.95 -14.09 -2.71
N ILE A 226 -7.68 -13.40 -1.85
CA ILE A 226 -9.04 -12.96 -2.17
C ILE A 226 -9.03 -11.76 -3.12
N MET A 227 -8.12 -10.79 -2.90
CA MET A 227 -8.02 -9.59 -3.71
C MET A 227 -7.55 -9.91 -5.13
N ILE A 228 -6.53 -10.76 -5.29
CA ILE A 228 -5.99 -11.09 -6.62
C ILE A 228 -7.00 -11.85 -7.49
N ARG A 229 -7.80 -12.74 -6.88
CA ARG A 229 -8.89 -13.41 -7.59
C ARG A 229 -9.93 -12.41 -8.07
N ARG A 230 -10.22 -11.38 -7.26
CA ARG A 230 -11.20 -10.37 -7.62
C ARG A 230 -10.68 -9.43 -8.70
N LEU A 231 -9.44 -8.99 -8.61
CA LEU A 231 -8.79 -8.16 -9.63
C LEU A 231 -8.70 -8.86 -10.99
N ARG A 232 -8.56 -10.18 -11.02
CA ARG A 232 -8.56 -10.95 -12.27
C ARG A 232 -9.87 -10.85 -13.06
N LEU A 233 -10.99 -10.59 -12.39
CA LEU A 233 -12.30 -10.46 -13.03
C LEU A 233 -12.52 -9.09 -13.69
N ILE A 234 -11.62 -8.13 -13.45
CA ILE A 234 -11.74 -6.77 -13.97
C ILE A 234 -11.12 -6.64 -15.35
N VAL A 235 -10.03 -7.38 -15.56
CA VAL A 235 -9.24 -7.28 -16.78
C VAL A 235 -9.86 -8.13 -17.90
N ASP A 236 -9.94 -7.53 -19.08
CA ASP A 236 -10.22 -8.27 -20.29
C ASP A 236 -9.00 -9.14 -20.62
N THR A 237 -9.21 -10.41 -20.88
CA THR A 237 -8.21 -11.30 -21.45
C THR A 237 -8.52 -11.47 -22.93
N PRO A 238 -7.99 -10.61 -23.81
CA PRO A 238 -8.24 -10.75 -25.24
C PRO A 238 -7.68 -12.10 -25.73
N PHE A 239 -8.46 -12.72 -26.61
CA PHE A 239 -8.03 -13.93 -27.31
C PHE A 239 -6.95 -13.52 -28.32
N MET A 240 -5.73 -13.93 -28.13
CA MET A 240 -4.63 -13.75 -29.08
C MET A 240 -4.14 -15.10 -29.57
N MET A 241 -3.83 -15.20 -30.86
CA MET A 241 -3.14 -16.35 -31.42
C MET A 241 -1.66 -16.01 -31.58
N ASN A 242 -0.77 -16.91 -31.12
CA ASN A 242 0.65 -16.79 -31.41
C ASN A 242 0.94 -17.16 -32.90
N ASP A 243 2.17 -16.93 -33.33
CA ASP A 243 2.60 -17.22 -34.71
C ASP A 243 2.44 -18.70 -35.09
N GLU A 244 2.30 -19.61 -34.11
CA GLU A 244 2.09 -21.04 -34.30
C GLU A 244 0.59 -21.43 -34.32
N GLY A 245 -0.32 -20.43 -34.19
CA GLY A 245 -1.77 -20.65 -34.23
C GLY A 245 -2.39 -21.15 -32.92
N PHE A 246 -1.63 -21.11 -31.78
CA PHE A 246 -2.16 -21.46 -30.47
C PHE A 246 -2.74 -20.24 -29.75
N ASN A 247 -3.81 -20.48 -28.98
CA ASN A 247 -4.41 -19.47 -28.13
C ASN A 247 -3.43 -19.05 -27.03
N VAL A 248 -3.10 -17.77 -26.99
CA VAL A 248 -2.31 -17.15 -25.92
C VAL A 248 -3.18 -16.09 -25.24
N GLU A 249 -3.48 -16.29 -23.96
CA GLU A 249 -4.12 -15.24 -23.16
C GLU A 249 -3.12 -14.09 -22.91
N ASP A 250 -3.44 -12.88 -23.35
CA ASP A 250 -2.69 -11.70 -22.93
C ASP A 250 -3.03 -11.38 -21.48
N ARG A 251 -2.06 -11.61 -20.59
CA ARG A 251 -2.18 -11.36 -19.16
C ARG A 251 -1.47 -10.08 -18.71
N SER A 252 -1.08 -9.22 -19.65
CA SER A 252 -0.27 -8.03 -19.33
C SER A 252 -0.98 -7.09 -18.36
N GLN A 253 -2.25 -6.78 -18.58
CA GLN A 253 -3.06 -5.99 -17.64
C GLN A 253 -3.13 -6.62 -16.24
N PHE A 254 -3.36 -7.92 -16.17
CA PHE A 254 -3.43 -8.63 -14.89
C PHE A 254 -2.09 -8.62 -14.14
N LYS A 255 -0.97 -8.72 -14.85
CA LYS A 255 0.36 -8.62 -14.24
C LYS A 255 0.57 -7.25 -13.58
N ILE A 256 0.15 -6.18 -14.26
CA ILE A 256 0.24 -4.80 -13.72
C ILE A 256 -0.60 -4.65 -12.45
N LEU A 257 -1.87 -5.08 -12.46
CA LEU A 257 -2.73 -5.00 -11.27
C LEU A 257 -2.22 -5.89 -10.13
N ARG A 258 -1.63 -7.05 -10.43
CA ARG A 258 -0.96 -7.90 -9.43
C ARG A 258 0.23 -7.19 -8.81
N GLU A 259 1.07 -6.54 -9.62
CA GLU A 259 2.21 -5.77 -9.13
C GLU A 259 1.74 -4.61 -8.26
N ALA A 260 0.70 -3.87 -8.67
CA ALA A 260 0.10 -2.81 -7.85
C ALA A 260 -0.42 -3.33 -6.50
N LEU A 261 -1.07 -4.51 -6.48
CA LEU A 261 -1.51 -5.16 -5.24
C LEU A 261 -0.31 -5.50 -4.34
N VAL A 262 0.73 -6.16 -4.87
CA VAL A 262 1.91 -6.52 -4.07
C VAL A 262 2.64 -5.27 -3.57
N ASN A 263 2.74 -4.21 -4.37
CA ASN A 263 3.28 -2.93 -3.95
C ASN A 263 2.44 -2.31 -2.82
N MET A 264 1.11 -2.30 -2.93
CA MET A 264 0.22 -1.85 -1.86
C MET A 264 0.50 -2.62 -0.56
N LEU A 265 0.54 -3.96 -0.59
CA LEU A 265 0.80 -4.81 0.58
C LEU A 265 2.22 -4.65 1.15
N SER A 266 3.20 -4.33 0.30
CA SER A 266 4.60 -4.13 0.72
C SER A 266 4.87 -2.74 1.29
N HIS A 267 4.03 -1.76 0.97
CA HIS A 267 4.25 -0.36 1.31
C HIS A 267 3.24 0.24 2.29
N PHE A 268 2.17 -0.45 2.67
CA PHE A 268 1.20 0.08 3.63
C PHE A 268 1.84 0.34 5.01
N ASP A 269 1.32 1.34 5.71
CA ASP A 269 1.67 1.58 7.12
C ASP A 269 0.74 0.76 8.02
N PRO A 270 1.22 -0.36 8.62
CA PRO A 270 0.39 -1.23 9.42
C PRO A 270 -0.06 -0.61 10.75
N PHE A 271 0.54 0.49 11.18
CA PHE A 271 0.24 1.20 12.43
C PHE A 271 -0.59 2.47 12.23
N SER A 272 -0.92 2.80 10.97
CA SER A 272 -1.81 3.90 10.64
C SER A 272 -3.25 3.58 11.08
N THR A 273 -3.98 4.61 11.50
CA THR A 273 -5.44 4.54 11.71
C THR A 273 -6.21 4.66 10.38
N ILE A 274 -5.53 4.99 9.29
CA ILE A 274 -6.07 4.99 7.94
C ILE A 274 -5.93 3.57 7.39
N HIS A 275 -7.00 3.03 6.80
CA HIS A 275 -6.99 1.67 6.27
C HIS A 275 -6.67 1.67 4.77
N SER A 276 -5.80 0.76 4.37
CA SER A 276 -5.51 0.52 2.95
C SER A 276 -6.68 -0.20 2.29
N CYS A 277 -7.08 0.23 1.10
CA CYS A 277 -8.22 -0.37 0.40
C CYS A 277 -8.07 -0.30 -1.13
N ILE A 278 -8.79 -1.19 -1.81
CA ILE A 278 -8.97 -1.16 -3.25
C ILE A 278 -10.43 -0.79 -3.55
N HIS A 279 -10.63 0.30 -4.29
CA HIS A 279 -11.93 0.66 -4.80
C HIS A 279 -12.02 0.35 -6.30
N ILE A 280 -13.01 -0.44 -6.68
CA ILE A 280 -13.26 -0.82 -8.06
C ILE A 280 -14.52 -0.12 -8.52
N TYR A 281 -14.35 0.98 -9.26
CA TYR A 281 -15.43 1.71 -9.91
C TYR A 281 -15.72 1.17 -11.31
N THR A 282 -16.73 1.69 -11.96
CA THR A 282 -17.05 1.29 -13.35
C THR A 282 -16.01 1.78 -14.35
N ASP A 283 -15.31 2.87 -14.05
CA ASP A 283 -14.36 3.56 -14.93
C ASP A 283 -12.90 3.51 -14.45
N ARG A 284 -12.62 2.96 -13.28
CA ARG A 284 -11.26 2.88 -12.72
C ARG A 284 -11.11 1.89 -11.57
N VAL A 285 -9.86 1.55 -11.28
CA VAL A 285 -9.44 0.82 -10.07
C VAL A 285 -8.49 1.71 -9.28
N GLU A 286 -8.82 2.01 -8.03
CA GLU A 286 -7.99 2.80 -7.10
C GLU A 286 -7.35 1.88 -6.05
N PHE A 287 -6.04 1.92 -5.96
CA PHE A 287 -5.27 1.33 -4.86
C PHE A 287 -4.92 2.45 -3.89
N PHE A 288 -5.69 2.58 -2.83
CA PHE A 288 -5.45 3.56 -1.77
C PHE A 288 -4.67 2.92 -0.64
N ASN A 289 -3.57 3.54 -0.25
CA ASN A 289 -2.67 2.99 0.76
C ASN A 289 -2.43 3.96 1.91
N ALA A 290 -2.47 3.45 3.14
CA ALA A 290 -1.96 4.16 4.30
C ALA A 290 -0.43 4.28 4.19
N GLY A 291 0.08 5.49 4.41
CA GLY A 291 1.49 5.84 4.22
C GLY A 291 1.78 6.45 2.85
N GLY A 292 2.47 7.59 2.88
CA GLY A 292 2.94 8.26 1.68
C GLY A 292 4.17 7.58 1.05
N TYR A 293 4.48 7.97 -0.18
CA TYR A 293 5.72 7.53 -0.83
C TYR A 293 6.95 8.07 -0.10
N PRO A 294 8.05 7.29 -0.03
CA PRO A 294 9.26 7.71 0.65
C PRO A 294 9.99 8.86 -0.06
N VAL A 295 9.72 9.05 -1.35
CA VAL A 295 10.29 10.09 -2.21
C VAL A 295 9.17 10.79 -2.99
N PRO A 296 9.39 12.04 -3.46
CA PRO A 296 8.45 12.73 -4.33
C PRO A 296 8.13 11.91 -5.59
N ILE A 297 6.89 12.00 -6.09
CA ILE A 297 6.42 11.28 -7.28
C ILE A 297 7.33 11.55 -8.50
N SER A 298 7.83 12.78 -8.64
CA SER A 298 8.75 13.15 -9.73
C SER A 298 10.10 12.44 -9.70
N GLN A 299 10.44 11.77 -8.60
CA GLN A 299 11.67 10.99 -8.43
C GLN A 299 11.41 9.48 -8.49
N LEU A 300 10.14 9.04 -8.52
CA LEU A 300 9.78 7.66 -8.77
C LEU A 300 10.25 7.27 -10.19
N GLY A 301 10.80 6.08 -10.36
CA GLY A 301 11.36 5.63 -11.63
C GLY A 301 12.80 6.09 -11.93
N ASN A 302 13.31 7.14 -11.26
CA ASN A 302 14.69 7.58 -11.44
C ASN A 302 15.72 6.77 -10.63
N HIS A 303 15.26 5.93 -9.73
CA HIS A 303 16.10 5.14 -8.85
C HIS A 303 15.80 3.65 -9.00
N LEU A 304 16.79 2.87 -9.36
CA LEU A 304 16.77 1.39 -9.36
C LEU A 304 16.67 0.77 -7.94
N TYR A 305 16.28 1.58 -6.94
CA TYR A 305 16.19 1.14 -5.56
C TYR A 305 14.72 0.88 -5.18
N SER A 306 14.43 -0.39 -4.98
CA SER A 306 13.21 -0.78 -4.23
C SER A 306 13.54 -0.71 -2.74
N ASN A 307 12.95 0.26 -2.05
CA ASN A 307 12.99 0.33 -0.59
C ASN A 307 11.56 0.19 -0.05
N PRO A 308 11.07 -1.04 0.14
CA PRO A 308 9.71 -1.25 0.65
C PRO A 308 9.62 -0.85 2.12
N ARG A 309 8.44 -0.32 2.53
CA ARG A 309 8.16 -0.06 3.94
C ARG A 309 8.25 -1.34 4.78
N ASN A 310 7.82 -2.46 4.21
CA ASN A 310 7.79 -3.76 4.87
C ASN A 310 8.66 -4.78 4.09
N PRO A 311 10.00 -4.80 4.29
CA PRO A 311 10.93 -5.63 3.52
C PRO A 311 10.62 -7.13 3.61
N ILE A 312 10.18 -7.63 4.76
CA ILE A 312 9.80 -9.06 4.92
C ILE A 312 8.60 -9.39 4.05
N ILE A 313 7.57 -8.52 4.03
CA ILE A 313 6.38 -8.74 3.21
C ILE A 313 6.76 -8.74 1.72
N ALA A 314 7.53 -7.74 1.27
CA ALA A 314 8.05 -7.68 -0.10
C ALA A 314 8.86 -8.95 -0.46
N LYS A 315 9.72 -9.42 0.46
CA LYS A 315 10.49 -10.66 0.30
C LYS A 315 9.59 -11.88 0.11
N ILE A 316 8.51 -12.01 0.90
CA ILE A 316 7.58 -13.14 0.83
C ILE A 316 6.94 -13.23 -0.56
N PHE A 317 6.43 -12.12 -1.11
CA PHE A 317 5.86 -12.12 -2.46
C PHE A 317 6.91 -12.37 -3.54
N ARG A 318 8.10 -11.80 -3.41
CA ARG A 318 9.21 -12.02 -4.35
C ARG A 318 9.69 -13.48 -4.36
N LEU A 319 9.73 -14.16 -3.22
CA LEU A 319 10.16 -15.56 -3.13
C LEU A 319 9.29 -16.52 -3.95
N VAL A 320 8.10 -16.11 -4.33
CA VAL A 320 7.17 -16.92 -5.13
C VAL A 320 6.83 -16.27 -6.49
N ASN A 321 7.68 -15.37 -6.98
CA ASN A 321 7.55 -14.68 -8.27
C ASN A 321 6.23 -13.91 -8.45
N LEU A 322 5.67 -13.39 -7.38
CA LEU A 322 4.48 -12.55 -7.42
C LEU A 322 4.79 -11.07 -7.57
N SER A 323 6.02 -10.67 -7.28
CA SER A 323 6.57 -9.33 -7.50
C SER A 323 7.87 -9.41 -8.27
N GLU A 324 8.12 -8.45 -9.12
CA GLU A 324 9.39 -8.33 -9.82
C GLU A 324 10.48 -7.77 -8.90
N THR A 325 11.74 -8.08 -9.22
CA THR A 325 12.90 -7.63 -8.46
C THR A 325 13.36 -6.27 -9.00
N ILE A 326 13.73 -5.33 -8.10
CA ILE A 326 14.53 -4.14 -8.45
C ILE A 326 13.72 -2.99 -9.10
N GLY A 327 12.87 -2.29 -8.31
CA GLY A 327 12.45 -0.91 -8.63
C GLY A 327 11.57 -0.72 -9.89
N TYR A 328 11.29 -1.77 -10.64
CA TYR A 328 10.50 -1.71 -11.87
C TYR A 328 8.98 -1.62 -11.65
N GLY A 329 8.50 -1.71 -10.43
CA GLY A 329 7.06 -1.69 -10.15
C GLY A 329 6.38 -0.41 -10.63
N PHE A 330 7.05 0.75 -10.50
CA PHE A 330 6.53 2.02 -11.01
C PHE A 330 6.51 2.05 -12.55
N ASP A 331 7.59 1.59 -13.19
CA ASP A 331 7.68 1.56 -14.66
C ASP A 331 6.65 0.58 -15.23
N MET A 332 6.50 -0.60 -14.64
CA MET A 332 5.48 -1.58 -15.02
C MET A 332 4.06 -1.01 -14.88
N MET A 333 3.76 -0.25 -13.83
CA MET A 333 2.46 0.39 -13.69
C MET A 333 2.21 1.45 -14.78
N ASN A 334 3.25 2.15 -15.23
CA ASN A 334 3.16 3.11 -16.35
C ASN A 334 2.90 2.42 -17.71
N GLU A 335 3.29 1.15 -17.90
CA GLU A 335 2.97 0.36 -19.10
C GLU A 335 1.44 0.20 -19.28
N TRP A 336 0.64 0.45 -18.23
CA TRP A 336 -0.82 0.42 -18.32
C TRP A 336 -1.36 1.24 -19.48
N LYS A 337 -0.82 2.44 -19.68
CA LYS A 337 -1.21 3.33 -20.76
C LYS A 337 -0.87 2.77 -22.15
N GLU A 338 0.29 2.15 -22.28
CA GLU A 338 0.73 1.54 -23.55
C GLU A 338 -0.12 0.33 -23.92
N ILE A 339 -0.52 -0.47 -22.92
CA ILE A 339 -1.27 -1.71 -23.13
C ILE A 339 -2.77 -1.43 -23.32
N THR A 340 -3.35 -0.46 -22.59
CA THR A 340 -4.80 -0.25 -22.55
C THR A 340 -5.26 1.01 -23.28
N GLY A 341 -4.36 1.94 -23.57
CA GLY A 341 -4.69 3.29 -24.02
C GLY A 341 -5.22 4.22 -22.93
N ASN A 342 -5.43 3.73 -21.70
CA ASN A 342 -5.96 4.50 -20.58
C ASN A 342 -4.86 4.97 -19.64
N ASP A 343 -5.08 6.07 -18.96
CA ASP A 343 -4.09 6.66 -18.06
C ASP A 343 -3.94 5.85 -16.76
N VAL A 344 -2.78 6.00 -16.13
CA VAL A 344 -2.53 5.68 -14.73
C VAL A 344 -2.09 6.96 -14.01
N THR A 345 -2.61 7.20 -12.81
CA THR A 345 -2.25 8.39 -12.02
C THR A 345 -1.76 8.00 -10.64
N PHE A 346 -0.82 8.78 -10.12
CA PHE A 346 -0.18 8.58 -8.82
C PHE A 346 -0.36 9.82 -7.98
N GLU A 347 -0.86 9.67 -6.78
CA GLU A 347 -1.03 10.74 -5.80
C GLU A 347 -0.41 10.31 -4.47
N SER A 348 0.23 11.25 -3.78
CA SER A 348 0.78 10.98 -2.45
C SER A 348 0.89 12.25 -1.63
N ASP A 349 0.57 12.12 -0.36
CA ASP A 349 0.87 13.07 0.69
C ASP A 349 1.69 12.38 1.81
N ILE A 350 1.82 13.01 2.98
CA ILE A 350 2.57 12.46 4.11
C ILE A 350 1.91 11.21 4.70
N CYS A 351 0.58 11.14 4.64
CA CYS A 351 -0.24 10.13 5.31
C CYS A 351 -0.70 9.01 4.39
N THR A 352 -0.84 9.29 3.09
CA THR A 352 -1.50 8.40 2.14
C THR A 352 -0.85 8.40 0.77
N SER A 353 -1.09 7.36 0.02
CA SER A 353 -0.78 7.28 -1.41
C SER A 353 -1.88 6.56 -2.16
N THR A 354 -2.09 6.97 -3.42
CA THR A 354 -3.11 6.39 -4.31
C THR A 354 -2.52 6.14 -5.68
N VAL A 355 -2.80 4.96 -6.22
CA VAL A 355 -2.57 4.63 -7.63
C VAL A 355 -3.91 4.37 -8.27
N THR A 356 -4.22 5.08 -9.35
CA THR A 356 -5.50 4.94 -10.07
C THR A 356 -5.24 4.46 -11.49
N PHE A 357 -5.77 3.30 -11.82
CA PHE A 357 -5.79 2.74 -13.16
C PHE A 357 -7.13 3.06 -13.81
N TRP A 358 -7.13 3.89 -14.83
CA TRP A 358 -8.33 4.23 -15.58
C TRP A 358 -8.71 3.08 -16.51
N LEU A 359 -10.01 2.83 -16.64
CA LEU A 359 -10.60 1.78 -17.47
C LEU A 359 -11.40 2.41 -18.61
N ASP A 360 -11.59 1.65 -19.68
CA ASP A 360 -12.39 2.08 -20.83
C ASP A 360 -13.85 2.33 -20.41
N SER A 361 -14.33 3.57 -20.58
CA SER A 361 -15.66 3.99 -20.17
C SER A 361 -16.78 3.37 -21.02
N ASP A 362 -16.50 2.98 -22.26
CA ASP A 362 -17.50 2.41 -23.16
C ASP A 362 -17.92 0.99 -22.76
N LYS A 363 -17.04 0.29 -22.04
CA LYS A 363 -17.31 -1.04 -21.46
C LYS A 363 -17.86 -1.00 -20.03
N ALA A 364 -18.04 0.19 -19.45
CA ALA A 364 -18.47 0.34 -18.07
C ALA A 364 -19.87 -0.22 -17.78
N SER A 365 -20.82 -0.06 -18.73
CA SER A 365 -22.18 -0.59 -18.62
C SER A 365 -22.22 -2.12 -18.64
N ASP A 366 -21.43 -2.73 -19.52
CA ASP A 366 -21.34 -4.19 -19.66
C ASP A 366 -20.66 -4.83 -18.46
N ARG A 367 -19.64 -4.16 -17.88
CA ARG A 367 -18.97 -4.60 -16.64
C ARG A 367 -19.91 -4.55 -15.44
N ALA A 368 -20.77 -3.54 -15.31
CA ALA A 368 -21.74 -3.45 -14.22
C ALA A 368 -22.77 -4.59 -14.30
N THR A 369 -23.31 -4.85 -15.50
CA THR A 369 -24.32 -5.89 -15.74
C THR A 369 -23.73 -7.31 -15.61
N ASN A 370 -22.53 -7.55 -16.13
CA ASN A 370 -21.85 -8.84 -16.01
C ASN A 370 -21.38 -9.13 -14.60
N ARG A 371 -21.07 -8.10 -13.79
CA ARG A 371 -20.70 -8.29 -12.38
C ARG A 371 -21.89 -8.74 -11.53
N GLU A 372 -23.09 -8.23 -11.79
CA GLU A 372 -24.30 -8.69 -11.10
C GLU A 372 -24.62 -10.15 -11.45
N SER A 373 -24.47 -10.57 -12.73
CA SER A 373 -24.75 -11.95 -13.15
C SER A 373 -23.68 -12.94 -12.73
N ASN A 374 -22.38 -12.56 -12.77
CA ASN A 374 -21.26 -13.41 -12.34
C ASN A 374 -21.17 -13.54 -10.81
N TYR A 375 -21.73 -12.59 -10.05
CA TYR A 375 -21.75 -12.65 -8.60
C TYR A 375 -22.52 -13.88 -8.12
N VAL A 376 -23.71 -14.13 -8.70
CA VAL A 376 -24.54 -15.30 -8.33
C VAL A 376 -23.86 -16.61 -8.75
N SER A 377 -23.26 -16.69 -9.93
CA SER A 377 -22.68 -17.93 -10.46
C SER A 377 -21.32 -18.28 -9.84
N ASN A 378 -20.45 -17.31 -9.58
CA ASN A 378 -19.10 -17.58 -9.03
C ASN A 378 -19.05 -17.70 -7.51
N TYR A 379 -19.97 -17.06 -6.77
CA TYR A 379 -20.10 -17.29 -5.33
C TYR A 379 -20.54 -18.73 -5.05
N VAL A 380 -21.44 -19.24 -5.89
CA VAL A 380 -21.90 -20.63 -5.83
C VAL A 380 -20.80 -21.62 -6.21
N SER A 381 -20.00 -21.37 -7.27
CA SER A 381 -18.99 -22.33 -7.75
C SER A 381 -17.69 -22.38 -6.91
N ASN A 382 -17.23 -21.26 -6.33
CA ASN A 382 -15.93 -21.23 -5.63
C ASN A 382 -16.00 -21.53 -4.13
N HIS A 383 -17.15 -21.31 -3.46
CA HIS A 383 -17.32 -21.75 -2.07
C HIS A 383 -17.81 -23.20 -1.95
N VAL A 384 -18.35 -23.76 -3.02
CA VAL A 384 -18.98 -25.09 -3.01
C VAL A 384 -17.99 -26.24 -3.30
N SER A 385 -16.85 -25.97 -3.95
CA SER A 385 -15.91 -27.04 -4.36
C SER A 385 -15.18 -27.75 -3.20
N ASN A 386 -15.11 -27.15 -2.00
CA ASN A 386 -14.39 -27.74 -0.88
C ASN A 386 -15.27 -28.34 0.25
N TYR A 387 -16.60 -28.13 0.22
CA TYR A 387 -17.52 -28.59 1.28
C TYR A 387 -18.87 -29.09 0.76
N VAL A 388 -18.94 -29.57 -0.47
CA VAL A 388 -20.24 -30.03 -1.00
C VAL A 388 -20.57 -31.43 -0.50
N THR A 389 -21.45 -31.51 0.49
CA THR A 389 -22.20 -32.75 0.75
C THR A 389 -23.22 -32.93 -0.39
N GLU A 390 -23.65 -34.20 -0.63
CA GLU A 390 -24.67 -34.53 -1.64
C GLU A 390 -25.95 -33.68 -1.51
N ASN A 391 -26.33 -33.29 -0.29
CA ASN A 391 -27.47 -32.44 -0.02
C ASN A 391 -27.24 -30.97 -0.44
N THR A 392 -26.02 -30.46 -0.33
CA THR A 392 -25.68 -29.11 -0.75
C THR A 392 -25.77 -28.98 -2.27
N GLN A 393 -25.32 -29.98 -3.03
CA GLN A 393 -25.44 -29.98 -4.48
C GLN A 393 -26.92 -30.02 -4.91
N LYS A 394 -27.74 -30.85 -4.29
CA LYS A 394 -29.19 -30.90 -4.54
C LYS A 394 -29.90 -29.55 -4.30
N ILE A 395 -29.51 -28.82 -3.25
CA ILE A 395 -30.02 -27.48 -2.97
C ILE A 395 -29.64 -26.50 -4.08
N LEU A 396 -28.39 -26.52 -4.51
CA LEU A 396 -27.87 -25.63 -5.55
C LEU A 396 -28.60 -25.85 -6.87
N ASP A 397 -28.76 -27.09 -7.29
CA ASP A 397 -29.46 -27.47 -8.52
C ASP A 397 -30.96 -27.07 -8.48
N TYR A 398 -31.59 -27.22 -7.29
CA TYR A 398 -32.99 -26.81 -7.09
C TYR A 398 -33.20 -25.30 -7.06
N CYS A 399 -32.19 -24.53 -6.62
CA CYS A 399 -32.22 -23.07 -6.47
C CYS A 399 -31.71 -22.31 -7.72
N LEU A 400 -31.54 -22.95 -8.87
CA LEU A 400 -31.25 -22.26 -10.14
C LEU A 400 -32.34 -21.22 -10.51
N THR A 401 -33.53 -21.34 -9.96
CA THR A 401 -34.54 -20.28 -9.95
C THR A 401 -34.86 -19.88 -8.51
N PRO A 402 -35.27 -18.60 -8.25
CA PRO A 402 -35.54 -18.15 -6.90
C PRO A 402 -36.55 -19.05 -6.20
N LYS A 403 -36.19 -19.54 -5.01
CA LYS A 403 -37.02 -20.41 -4.16
C LYS A 403 -37.18 -19.81 -2.77
N THR A 404 -38.33 -19.98 -2.19
CA THR A 404 -38.57 -19.61 -0.79
C THR A 404 -37.96 -20.63 0.16
N ARG A 405 -37.64 -20.20 1.38
CA ARG A 405 -37.15 -21.08 2.44
C ARG A 405 -38.05 -22.31 2.65
N ARG A 406 -39.35 -22.14 2.52
CA ARG A 406 -40.35 -23.22 2.69
C ARG A 406 -40.22 -24.26 1.58
N GLU A 407 -40.05 -23.84 0.34
CA GLU A 407 -39.86 -24.75 -0.80
C GLU A 407 -38.57 -25.55 -0.68
N ILE A 408 -37.48 -24.93 -0.24
CA ILE A 408 -36.17 -25.59 -0.02
C ILE A 408 -36.32 -26.66 1.09
N LEU A 409 -36.95 -26.34 2.21
CA LEU A 409 -37.14 -27.29 3.29
C LEU A 409 -38.03 -28.47 2.86
N THR A 410 -39.08 -28.20 2.10
CA THR A 410 -39.94 -29.25 1.55
C THR A 410 -39.18 -30.15 0.58
N PHE A 411 -38.34 -29.58 -0.30
CA PHE A 411 -37.51 -30.33 -1.23
C PHE A 411 -36.52 -31.26 -0.52
N LEU A 412 -35.99 -30.83 0.63
CA LEU A 412 -35.10 -31.62 1.45
C LEU A 412 -35.78 -32.62 2.37
N GLY A 413 -37.11 -32.65 2.37
CA GLY A 413 -37.87 -33.50 3.28
C GLY A 413 -37.81 -33.08 4.76
N LEU A 414 -37.47 -31.79 5.01
CA LEU A 414 -37.30 -31.25 6.35
C LEU A 414 -38.57 -30.51 6.80
N THR A 415 -39.03 -30.77 8.03
CA THR A 415 -40.17 -30.09 8.63
C THR A 415 -39.77 -28.79 9.33
N PHE A 416 -40.71 -27.84 9.36
CA PHE A 416 -40.56 -26.49 9.91
C PHE A 416 -40.52 -26.50 11.46
N GLN A 417 -39.68 -27.33 12.06
CA GLN A 417 -39.39 -27.24 13.49
C GLN A 417 -37.95 -26.92 13.66
N THR A 418 -37.65 -25.62 13.82
CA THR A 418 -36.50 -25.28 14.68
C THR A 418 -36.45 -23.82 15.04
N LYS A 419 -36.24 -23.69 16.31
CA LYS A 419 -35.93 -22.55 17.11
C LYS A 419 -34.78 -21.70 16.55
N ASN A 420 -34.94 -20.40 16.74
CA ASN A 420 -33.86 -19.40 16.70
C ASN A 420 -32.61 -19.84 17.47
N TYR A 421 -31.47 -19.74 16.79
CA TYR A 421 -30.21 -19.32 17.38
C TYR A 421 -29.55 -18.33 16.43
#